data_68d06c4c160059960c2aaa50d8142523
#
_entry.id   68d06c4c160059960c2aaa50d8142523
#
_cell.length_a   1.000
_cell.length_b   1.000
_cell.length_c   1.000
_cell.angle_alpha   90.00
_cell.angle_beta   90.00
_cell.angle_gamma   90.00
#
_symmetry.space_group_name_H-M   'P 1'
#
loop_
_entity.id
_entity.type
_entity.pdbx_description
1 polymer ?
#
loop_
_entity_poly.entity_id
_entity_poly.type
_entity_poly.pdbx_seq_one_letter_code
_entity_poly.pdbx_strand_id
1 'polypeptide(L)'
;VGEVIYWLRHHSAEEGIYNYIANHTGFTLNDLVSYDSKHNEANGENNYDGPDYNYSWNCGAEGPSRKRAVTALRRRQIRNAFFLVLLAQGIPCILAGDEFGNTQKGNNNVYCQDNPVGWLDWNQKEKERELFAFVKELIAFRKEHPVLSQESELQGMDRLRCGIPDVSYHGMYAWREPIEVASRQLGVFYCGAVADLSLIHISEPTRRRGI
;
A
#
# COMPACT_ATOMS: atom_id res chain seq x y z
N VAL A 1 4.32 6.82 -11.60
CA VAL A 1 4.71 7.67 -10.45
C VAL A 1 3.78 8.88 -10.33
N GLY A 2 3.43 9.57 -11.42
CA GLY A 2 2.54 10.75 -11.36
C GLY A 2 1.19 10.49 -10.68
N GLU A 3 0.53 9.39 -11.00
CA GLU A 3 -0.72 8.97 -10.35
C GLU A 3 -0.52 8.69 -8.85
N VAL A 4 0.59 8.05 -8.49
CA VAL A 4 0.91 7.79 -7.08
C VAL A 4 1.10 9.10 -6.31
N ILE A 5 1.80 10.08 -6.90
CA ILE A 5 1.96 11.42 -6.31
C ILE A 5 0.61 12.09 -6.10
N TYR A 6 -0.27 12.03 -7.09
CA TYR A 6 -1.62 12.55 -6.97
C TYR A 6 -2.36 11.94 -5.78
N TRP A 7 -2.40 10.60 -5.69
CA TRP A 7 -3.13 9.90 -4.62
C TRP A 7 -2.49 10.05 -3.23
N LEU A 8 -1.17 10.26 -3.15
CA LEU A 8 -0.51 10.47 -1.85
C LEU A 8 -0.90 11.79 -1.18
N ARG A 9 -1.22 12.84 -1.96
CA ARG A 9 -1.58 14.15 -1.41
C ARG A 9 -3.06 14.48 -1.52
N HIS A 10 -3.76 13.89 -2.50
CA HIS A 10 -5.15 14.24 -2.76
C HIS A 10 -6.02 13.90 -1.56
N HIS A 11 -6.63 14.93 -1.02
CA HIS A 11 -7.45 14.87 0.17
C HIS A 11 -8.51 15.97 0.10
N SER A 12 -9.78 15.60 0.27
CA SER A 12 -10.87 16.53 0.41
C SER A 12 -11.38 16.50 1.84
N ALA A 13 -11.26 17.62 2.53
CA ALA A 13 -11.82 17.78 3.87
C ALA A 13 -13.37 17.71 3.87
N GLU A 14 -14.00 18.05 2.75
CA GLU A 14 -15.47 18.07 2.62
C GLU A 14 -16.04 16.69 2.30
N GLU A 15 -15.35 15.89 1.48
CA GLU A 15 -15.87 14.61 0.98
C GLU A 15 -15.39 13.40 1.76
N GLY A 16 -14.28 13.51 2.47
CA GLY A 16 -13.60 12.40 3.13
C GLY A 16 -13.09 11.35 2.12
N ILE A 17 -11.79 11.12 2.09
CA ILE A 17 -11.16 10.15 1.17
C ILE A 17 -10.64 8.97 1.97
N TYR A 18 -11.08 7.76 1.59
CA TYR A 18 -10.56 6.48 2.09
C TYR A 18 -9.53 5.92 1.12
N ASN A 19 -8.30 5.79 1.56
CA ASN A 19 -7.21 5.20 0.80
C ASN A 19 -7.11 3.71 1.11
N TYR A 20 -7.24 2.86 0.11
CA TYR A 20 -7.05 1.42 0.22
C TYR A 20 -6.41 0.85 -1.05
N ILE A 21 -5.79 -0.32 -0.94
CA ILE A 21 -5.31 -1.11 -2.08
C ILE A 21 -6.13 -2.39 -2.21
N ALA A 22 -6.45 -3.03 -1.08
CA ALA A 22 -7.35 -4.18 -1.01
C ALA A 22 -8.59 -3.82 -0.18
N ASN A 23 -9.73 -4.36 -0.54
CA ASN A 23 -10.98 -4.24 0.20
C ASN A 23 -11.76 -5.56 0.17
N HIS A 24 -12.96 -5.58 0.72
CA HIS A 24 -13.80 -6.78 0.82
C HIS A 24 -14.32 -7.31 -0.54
N THR A 25 -14.22 -6.51 -1.61
CA THR A 25 -14.57 -6.93 -2.97
C THR A 25 -13.29 -7.03 -3.80
N GLY A 26 -12.81 -8.23 -4.01
CA GLY A 26 -11.58 -8.46 -4.75
C GLY A 26 -10.57 -9.30 -3.98
N PHE A 27 -9.34 -9.26 -4.41
CA PHE A 27 -8.23 -9.97 -3.76
C PHE A 27 -7.82 -9.33 -2.43
N THR A 28 -7.39 -10.15 -1.48
CA THR A 28 -6.58 -9.69 -0.34
C THR A 28 -5.26 -9.10 -0.83
N LEU A 29 -4.58 -8.32 -0.02
CA LEU A 29 -3.28 -7.75 -0.40
C LEU A 29 -2.24 -8.83 -0.74
N ASN A 30 -2.27 -9.96 -0.03
CA ASN A 30 -1.41 -11.10 -0.34
C ASN A 30 -1.76 -11.76 -1.67
N ASP A 31 -3.05 -11.85 -2.01
CA ASP A 31 -3.50 -12.43 -3.27
C ASP A 31 -3.23 -11.49 -4.45
N LEU A 32 -3.32 -10.17 -4.28
CA LEU A 32 -2.93 -9.17 -5.27
C LEU A 32 -1.48 -9.33 -5.77
N VAL A 33 -0.58 -9.83 -4.95
CA VAL A 33 0.82 -10.07 -5.34
C VAL A 33 1.12 -11.53 -5.64
N SER A 34 0.09 -12.39 -5.64
CA SER A 34 0.24 -13.85 -5.76
C SER A 34 -0.52 -14.46 -6.91
N TYR A 35 -1.53 -13.78 -7.44
CA TYR A 35 -2.40 -14.29 -8.50
C TYR A 35 -2.60 -13.25 -9.59
N ASP A 36 -2.48 -13.67 -10.84
CA ASP A 36 -2.86 -12.86 -12.01
C ASP A 36 -4.33 -13.08 -12.38
N SER A 37 -4.86 -14.26 -12.09
CA SER A 37 -6.24 -14.65 -12.41
C SER A 37 -7.02 -15.00 -11.15
N LYS A 38 -8.34 -14.80 -11.19
CA LYS A 38 -9.23 -15.24 -10.11
C LYS A 38 -9.37 -16.77 -10.11
N HIS A 39 -9.57 -17.32 -8.91
CA HIS A 39 -9.77 -18.74 -8.64
C HIS A 39 -11.03 -18.92 -7.77
N ASN A 40 -12.19 -18.68 -8.39
CA ASN A 40 -13.50 -18.71 -7.74
C ASN A 40 -14.24 -20.04 -7.92
N GLU A 41 -13.57 -21.11 -8.39
CA GLU A 41 -14.18 -22.41 -8.68
C GLU A 41 -14.95 -22.96 -7.47
N ALA A 42 -14.46 -22.69 -6.25
CA ALA A 42 -15.11 -23.12 -5.01
C ALA A 42 -16.49 -22.45 -4.77
N ASN A 43 -16.80 -21.37 -5.47
CA ASN A 43 -18.08 -20.67 -5.37
C ASN A 43 -19.22 -21.40 -6.14
N GLY A 44 -18.88 -22.40 -6.98
CA GLY A 44 -19.87 -23.19 -7.71
C GLY A 44 -20.43 -22.54 -8.97
N GLU A 45 -19.90 -21.40 -9.38
CA GLU A 45 -20.32 -20.62 -10.54
C GLU A 45 -19.35 -20.75 -11.74
N ASN A 46 -18.57 -21.82 -11.78
CA ASN A 46 -17.60 -22.11 -12.85
C ASN A 46 -16.61 -20.94 -13.08
N ASN A 47 -16.24 -20.24 -12.01
CA ASN A 47 -15.32 -19.09 -12.05
C ASN A 47 -15.84 -17.88 -12.87
N TYR A 48 -17.15 -17.78 -13.12
CA TYR A 48 -17.75 -16.63 -13.81
C TYR A 48 -18.06 -15.46 -12.89
N ASP A 49 -18.19 -15.69 -11.58
CA ASP A 49 -18.46 -14.69 -10.58
C ASP A 49 -17.23 -13.83 -10.25
N GLY A 50 -17.46 -12.67 -9.67
CA GLY A 50 -16.42 -11.70 -9.32
C GLY A 50 -15.77 -11.03 -10.54
N PRO A 51 -14.96 -9.98 -10.33
CA PRO A 51 -14.32 -9.25 -11.41
C PRO A 51 -13.23 -10.07 -12.10
N ASP A 52 -13.14 -9.98 -13.44
CA ASP A 52 -12.09 -10.63 -14.22
C ASP A 52 -10.75 -9.91 -14.12
N TYR A 53 -10.76 -8.59 -13.91
CA TYR A 53 -9.57 -7.76 -13.80
C TYR A 53 -9.33 -7.30 -12.36
N ASN A 54 -8.21 -7.73 -11.78
CA ASN A 54 -7.92 -7.54 -10.35
C ASN A 54 -6.81 -6.51 -10.05
N TYR A 55 -6.21 -5.87 -11.06
CA TYR A 55 -5.03 -5.01 -10.90
C TYR A 55 -3.89 -5.73 -10.15
N SER A 56 -3.79 -7.04 -10.31
CA SER A 56 -2.87 -7.91 -9.58
C SER A 56 -1.64 -8.27 -10.40
N TRP A 57 -0.63 -8.77 -9.73
CA TRP A 57 0.58 -9.30 -10.34
C TRP A 57 1.14 -10.46 -9.50
N ASN A 58 1.23 -11.66 -10.07
CA ASN A 58 1.70 -12.86 -9.37
C ASN A 58 3.20 -12.86 -9.01
N CYS A 59 3.94 -11.79 -9.37
CA CYS A 59 5.37 -11.66 -9.13
C CYS A 59 6.23 -12.79 -9.72
N GLY A 60 5.75 -13.44 -10.78
CA GLY A 60 6.45 -14.48 -11.52
C GLY A 60 6.12 -15.93 -11.11
N ALA A 61 5.06 -16.12 -10.33
CA ALA A 61 4.51 -17.45 -10.05
C ALA A 61 3.05 -17.32 -9.59
N GLU A 62 2.15 -18.04 -10.26
CA GLU A 62 0.75 -18.09 -9.88
C GLU A 62 0.56 -18.90 -8.59
N GLY A 63 -0.15 -18.32 -7.61
CA GLY A 63 -0.41 -18.95 -6.33
C GLY A 63 0.81 -19.10 -5.41
N PRO A 64 0.78 -20.03 -4.46
CA PRO A 64 1.85 -20.22 -3.49
C PRO A 64 3.20 -20.54 -4.14
N SER A 65 4.29 -19.93 -3.66
CA SER A 65 5.63 -20.15 -4.21
C SER A 65 6.67 -20.35 -3.10
N ARG A 66 7.62 -21.28 -3.33
CA ARG A 66 8.79 -21.47 -2.48
C ARG A 66 10.06 -20.84 -3.07
N LYS A 67 9.97 -20.22 -4.24
CA LYS A 67 11.09 -19.54 -4.89
C LYS A 67 11.45 -18.29 -4.09
N ARG A 68 12.67 -18.25 -3.54
CA ARG A 68 13.13 -17.14 -2.68
C ARG A 68 12.98 -15.76 -3.33
N ALA A 69 13.28 -15.66 -4.63
CA ALA A 69 13.15 -14.40 -5.36
C ALA A 69 11.70 -13.91 -5.44
N VAL A 70 10.75 -14.83 -5.70
CA VAL A 70 9.32 -14.50 -5.78
C VAL A 70 8.79 -14.08 -4.40
N THR A 71 9.08 -14.85 -3.36
CA THR A 71 8.61 -14.53 -2.00
C THR A 71 9.20 -13.21 -1.49
N ALA A 72 10.47 -12.94 -1.76
CA ALA A 72 11.10 -11.68 -1.40
C ALA A 72 10.47 -10.49 -2.13
N LEU A 73 10.15 -10.66 -3.43
CA LEU A 73 9.48 -9.64 -4.22
C LEU A 73 8.06 -9.36 -3.71
N ARG A 74 7.27 -10.40 -3.43
CA ARG A 74 5.92 -10.29 -2.85
C ARG A 74 5.93 -9.54 -1.52
N ARG A 75 6.81 -9.92 -0.60
CA ARG A 75 6.98 -9.23 0.70
C ARG A 75 7.32 -7.75 0.53
N ARG A 76 8.14 -7.41 -0.45
CA ARG A 76 8.45 -6.00 -0.76
C ARG A 76 7.22 -5.26 -1.27
N GLN A 77 6.45 -5.85 -2.19
CA GLN A 77 5.25 -5.21 -2.75
C GLN A 77 4.16 -5.01 -1.69
N ILE A 78 3.95 -5.98 -0.80
CA ILE A 78 3.03 -5.84 0.34
C ILE A 78 3.45 -4.67 1.24
N ARG A 79 4.74 -4.57 1.58
CA ARG A 79 5.24 -3.45 2.39
C ARG A 79 5.08 -2.10 1.68
N ASN A 80 5.36 -2.05 0.38
CA ASN A 80 5.15 -0.85 -0.42
C ASN A 80 3.67 -0.42 -0.41
N ALA A 81 2.75 -1.37 -0.53
CA ALA A 81 1.32 -1.11 -0.45
C ALA A 81 0.92 -0.50 0.89
N PHE A 82 1.40 -1.03 2.00
CA PHE A 82 1.15 -0.44 3.32
C PHE A 82 1.78 0.95 3.48
N PHE A 83 2.97 1.19 2.94
CA PHE A 83 3.55 2.52 2.91
C PHE A 83 2.65 3.50 2.16
N LEU A 84 2.19 3.14 0.98
CA LEU A 84 1.32 4.00 0.17
C LEU A 84 0.00 4.34 0.88
N VAL A 85 -0.63 3.35 1.52
CA VAL A 85 -1.91 3.55 2.22
C VAL A 85 -1.73 4.34 3.52
N LEU A 86 -0.74 3.96 4.33
CA LEU A 86 -0.60 4.51 5.68
C LEU A 86 0.11 5.86 5.72
N LEU A 87 0.89 6.21 4.69
CA LEU A 87 1.60 7.50 4.64
C LEU A 87 0.98 8.50 3.66
N ALA A 88 -0.10 8.13 2.96
CA ALA A 88 -0.90 9.08 2.18
C ALA A 88 -1.74 9.98 3.08
N GLN A 89 -2.09 11.16 2.58
CA GLN A 89 -3.12 11.99 3.19
C GLN A 89 -4.48 11.27 3.14
N GLY A 90 -5.46 11.74 3.90
CA GLY A 90 -6.78 11.10 3.98
C GLY A 90 -6.84 9.95 4.99
N ILE A 91 -7.85 9.11 4.91
CA ILE A 91 -8.15 8.05 5.88
C ILE A 91 -7.63 6.72 5.36
N PRO A 92 -6.62 6.10 5.98
CA PRO A 92 -6.13 4.79 5.57
C PRO A 92 -7.15 3.71 5.93
N CYS A 93 -7.45 2.83 4.97
CA CYS A 93 -8.29 1.66 5.17
C CYS A 93 -7.52 0.40 4.76
N ILE A 94 -7.45 -0.59 5.61
CA ILE A 94 -6.83 -1.89 5.34
C ILE A 94 -7.88 -3.00 5.52
N LEU A 95 -7.83 -4.00 4.66
CA LEU A 95 -8.66 -5.19 4.80
C LEU A 95 -8.15 -6.00 5.99
N ALA A 96 -9.07 -6.40 6.87
CA ALA A 96 -8.73 -7.20 8.05
C ALA A 96 -8.01 -8.49 7.65
N GLY A 97 -6.84 -8.73 8.25
CA GLY A 97 -5.97 -9.86 7.96
C GLY A 97 -4.83 -9.56 7.00
N ASP A 98 -4.88 -8.49 6.22
CA ASP A 98 -3.77 -8.11 5.33
C ASP A 98 -2.50 -7.83 6.14
N GLU A 99 -2.62 -7.30 7.36
CA GLU A 99 -1.52 -7.01 8.26
C GLU A 99 -0.74 -8.25 8.74
N PHE A 100 -1.27 -9.44 8.51
CA PHE A 100 -0.59 -10.71 8.73
C PHE A 100 -0.70 -11.67 7.54
N GLY A 101 -0.88 -11.12 6.32
CA GLY A 101 -0.76 -11.87 5.08
C GLY A 101 -1.91 -12.84 4.80
N ASN A 102 -3.13 -12.46 5.17
CA ASN A 102 -4.33 -13.24 4.87
C ASN A 102 -4.45 -13.55 3.38
N THR A 103 -4.94 -14.74 3.05
CA THR A 103 -5.17 -15.19 1.67
C THR A 103 -6.52 -15.87 1.54
N GLN A 104 -7.22 -15.55 0.50
CA GLN A 104 -8.43 -16.23 0.04
C GLN A 104 -8.12 -17.20 -1.09
N LYS A 105 -6.83 -17.57 -1.24
CA LYS A 105 -6.31 -18.53 -2.24
C LYS A 105 -6.66 -18.15 -3.68
N GLY A 106 -6.68 -16.85 -3.98
CA GLY A 106 -7.05 -16.33 -5.29
C GLY A 106 -8.56 -16.25 -5.55
N ASN A 107 -9.38 -16.52 -4.54
CA ASN A 107 -10.81 -16.23 -4.64
C ASN A 107 -11.04 -14.74 -4.36
N ASN A 108 -11.59 -14.02 -5.33
CA ASN A 108 -11.87 -12.58 -5.23
C ASN A 108 -13.34 -12.25 -4.92
N ASN A 109 -14.15 -13.26 -4.61
CA ASN A 109 -15.58 -13.11 -4.34
C ASN A 109 -16.07 -14.12 -3.29
N VAL A 110 -15.55 -14.03 -2.06
CA VAL A 110 -15.74 -15.03 -0.99
C VAL A 110 -17.09 -14.93 -0.26
N TYR A 111 -18.03 -14.12 -0.74
CA TYR A 111 -19.31 -13.84 -0.06
C TYR A 111 -20.10 -15.10 0.35
N CYS A 112 -19.97 -16.19 -0.41
CA CYS A 112 -20.66 -17.46 -0.15
C CYS A 112 -19.80 -18.49 0.60
N GLN A 113 -18.56 -18.14 1.01
CA GLN A 113 -17.60 -19.06 1.59
C GLN A 113 -17.58 -18.96 3.11
N ASP A 114 -18.46 -19.71 3.78
CA ASP A 114 -18.42 -19.88 5.25
C ASP A 114 -17.49 -21.07 5.62
N ASN A 115 -16.20 -20.94 5.27
CA ASN A 115 -15.17 -21.94 5.46
C ASN A 115 -13.77 -21.30 5.48
N PRO A 116 -12.67 -22.07 5.63
CA PRO A 116 -11.30 -21.52 5.69
C PRO A 116 -10.82 -20.70 4.49
N VAL A 117 -11.56 -20.64 3.38
CA VAL A 117 -11.25 -19.70 2.27
C VAL A 117 -11.67 -18.28 2.64
N GLY A 118 -12.83 -18.12 3.29
CA GLY A 118 -13.35 -16.84 3.74
C GLY A 118 -12.95 -16.43 5.17
N TRP A 119 -12.51 -17.40 5.99
CA TRP A 119 -12.16 -17.12 7.39
C TRP A 119 -10.75 -16.57 7.53
N LEU A 120 -10.53 -15.76 8.57
CA LEU A 120 -9.19 -15.31 8.95
C LEU A 120 -8.45 -16.41 9.72
N ASP A 121 -7.30 -16.84 9.22
CA ASP A 121 -6.40 -17.76 9.96
C ASP A 121 -5.53 -16.97 10.94
N TRP A 122 -5.94 -16.85 12.18
CA TRP A 122 -5.19 -16.16 13.23
C TRP A 122 -3.83 -16.76 13.53
N ASN A 123 -3.56 -18.01 13.13
CA ASN A 123 -2.21 -18.60 13.26
C ASN A 123 -1.21 -17.95 12.30
N GLN A 124 -1.66 -17.30 11.24
CA GLN A 124 -0.79 -16.56 10.32
C GLN A 124 -0.11 -15.39 11.00
N LYS A 125 -0.73 -14.76 12.00
CA LYS A 125 -0.14 -13.67 12.77
C LYS A 125 1.21 -14.05 13.40
N GLU A 126 1.33 -15.28 13.91
CA GLU A 126 2.59 -15.77 14.48
C GLU A 126 3.63 -16.10 13.40
N LYS A 127 3.19 -16.61 12.26
CA LYS A 127 4.07 -16.92 11.11
C LYS A 127 4.59 -15.65 10.43
N GLU A 128 3.74 -14.64 10.30
CA GLU A 128 4.02 -13.35 9.63
C GLU A 128 4.22 -12.21 10.65
N ARG A 129 4.76 -12.53 11.84
CA ARG A 129 5.00 -11.57 12.92
C ARG A 129 5.82 -10.35 12.49
N GLU A 130 6.73 -10.50 11.51
CA GLU A 130 7.52 -9.40 10.97
C GLU A 130 6.66 -8.41 10.19
N LEU A 131 5.73 -8.90 9.37
CA LEU A 131 4.78 -8.04 8.64
C LEU A 131 3.85 -7.34 9.63
N PHE A 132 3.31 -8.08 10.59
CA PHE A 132 2.42 -7.53 11.61
C PHE A 132 3.11 -6.43 12.44
N ALA A 133 4.35 -6.66 12.86
CA ALA A 133 5.15 -5.64 13.57
C ALA A 133 5.39 -4.41 12.71
N PHE A 134 5.76 -4.60 11.45
CA PHE A 134 5.96 -3.51 10.48
C PHE A 134 4.70 -2.64 10.31
N VAL A 135 3.52 -3.25 10.14
CA VAL A 135 2.26 -2.50 10.02
C VAL A 135 1.94 -1.72 11.30
N LYS A 136 2.16 -2.34 12.47
CA LYS A 136 2.02 -1.63 13.76
C LYS A 136 2.93 -0.41 13.87
N GLU A 137 4.19 -0.55 13.47
CA GLU A 137 5.15 0.56 13.46
C GLU A 137 4.72 1.68 12.52
N LEU A 138 4.22 1.36 11.32
CA LEU A 138 3.70 2.36 10.39
C LEU A 138 2.47 3.10 10.94
N ILE A 139 1.56 2.39 11.62
CA ILE A 139 0.41 3.02 12.26
C ILE A 139 0.85 3.94 13.41
N ALA A 140 1.82 3.50 14.23
CA ALA A 140 2.38 4.33 15.28
C ALA A 140 3.06 5.58 14.69
N PHE A 141 3.89 5.39 13.68
CA PHE A 141 4.55 6.48 12.95
C PHE A 141 3.54 7.50 12.42
N ARG A 142 2.46 7.05 11.76
CA ARG A 142 1.42 7.96 11.28
C ARG A 142 0.80 8.78 12.42
N LYS A 143 0.52 8.15 13.56
CA LYS A 143 -0.06 8.82 14.74
C LYS A 143 0.89 9.85 15.35
N GLU A 144 2.19 9.58 15.34
CA GLU A 144 3.23 10.47 15.85
C GLU A 144 3.51 11.65 14.93
N HIS A 145 3.04 11.58 13.66
CA HIS A 145 3.32 12.58 12.63
C HIS A 145 2.04 13.17 12.02
N PRO A 146 1.41 14.16 12.68
CA PRO A 146 0.17 14.78 12.22
C PRO A 146 0.23 15.40 10.82
N VAL A 147 1.43 15.66 10.29
CA VAL A 147 1.60 16.11 8.88
C VAL A 147 1.08 15.11 7.88
N LEU A 148 0.92 13.83 8.25
CA LEU A 148 0.35 12.76 7.40
C LEU A 148 -1.18 12.72 7.42
N SER A 149 -1.85 13.56 8.21
CA SER A 149 -3.30 13.59 8.37
C SER A 149 -3.83 15.01 8.47
N GLN A 150 -3.43 15.86 7.51
CA GLN A 150 -3.85 17.27 7.51
C GLN A 150 -5.32 17.38 7.07
N GLU A 151 -6.05 18.36 7.59
CA GLU A 151 -7.44 18.65 7.19
C GLU A 151 -7.52 19.22 5.77
N SER A 152 -6.49 19.96 5.34
CA SER A 152 -6.43 20.55 4.01
C SER A 152 -5.38 19.89 3.14
N GLU A 153 -5.66 19.82 1.84
CA GLU A 153 -4.72 19.27 0.86
C GLU A 153 -3.38 20.04 0.85
N LEU A 154 -2.28 19.29 0.83
CA LEU A 154 -0.94 19.84 0.67
C LEU A 154 -0.75 20.34 -0.77
N GLN A 155 -0.25 21.55 -0.93
CA GLN A 155 -0.23 22.26 -2.22
C GLN A 155 1.10 22.16 -2.96
N GLY A 156 2.16 21.65 -2.32
CA GLY A 156 3.51 21.69 -2.88
C GLY A 156 4.11 23.11 -2.88
N MET A 157 3.64 23.98 -2.00
CA MET A 157 4.05 25.38 -1.92
C MET A 157 4.53 25.74 -0.51
N ASP A 158 5.44 26.71 -0.42
CA ASP A 158 5.88 27.28 0.88
C ASP A 158 4.80 28.21 1.46
N ARG A 159 3.77 27.63 2.06
CA ARG A 159 2.65 28.37 2.67
C ARG A 159 3.05 29.11 3.96
N LEU A 160 4.04 28.59 4.66
CA LEU A 160 4.49 29.11 5.93
C LEU A 160 5.68 30.09 5.84
N ARG A 161 6.18 30.33 4.61
CA ARG A 161 7.36 31.15 4.33
C ARG A 161 8.59 30.70 5.14
N CYS A 162 8.73 29.39 5.30
CA CYS A 162 9.85 28.75 5.99
C CYS A 162 11.01 28.35 5.04
N GLY A 163 10.88 28.65 3.74
CA GLY A 163 11.88 28.35 2.73
C GLY A 163 11.72 26.97 2.08
N ILE A 164 10.71 26.17 2.47
CA ILE A 164 10.45 24.84 1.95
C ILE A 164 8.94 24.63 1.72
N PRO A 165 8.56 23.86 0.65
CA PRO A 165 7.16 23.55 0.41
C PRO A 165 6.60 22.59 1.47
N ASP A 166 5.28 22.65 1.67
CA ASP A 166 4.54 21.77 2.60
C ASP A 166 4.69 20.29 2.25
N VAL A 167 4.79 19.95 0.96
CA VAL A 167 5.18 18.64 0.43
C VAL A 167 6.03 18.81 -0.82
N SER A 168 6.99 17.92 -1.02
CA SER A 168 7.73 17.84 -2.29
C SER A 168 8.08 16.38 -2.66
N TYR A 169 8.23 16.15 -3.95
CA TYR A 169 8.46 14.83 -4.53
C TYR A 169 9.81 14.79 -5.22
N HIS A 170 10.53 13.71 -4.99
CA HIS A 170 11.90 13.56 -5.43
C HIS A 170 12.10 12.23 -6.15
N GLY A 171 12.85 12.25 -7.24
CA GLY A 171 13.29 11.05 -7.93
C GLY A 171 14.65 10.57 -7.40
N MET A 172 15.53 10.16 -8.35
CA MET A 172 16.89 9.75 -8.03
C MET A 172 17.73 10.91 -7.43
N TYR A 173 17.41 12.13 -7.82
CA TYR A 173 18.07 13.35 -7.35
C TYR A 173 17.12 14.16 -6.46
N ALA A 174 17.65 14.68 -5.36
CA ALA A 174 16.92 15.57 -4.47
C ALA A 174 16.42 16.81 -5.24
N TRP A 175 15.21 17.26 -4.92
CA TRP A 175 14.53 18.44 -5.53
C TRP A 175 14.29 18.32 -7.05
N ARG A 176 14.33 17.10 -7.59
CA ARG A 176 13.90 16.80 -8.96
C ARG A 176 12.78 15.80 -8.92
N GLU A 177 11.61 16.22 -9.37
CA GLU A 177 10.45 15.32 -9.46
C GLU A 177 10.77 14.13 -10.39
N PRO A 178 10.26 12.93 -10.06
CA PRO A 178 10.41 11.76 -10.92
C PRO A 178 9.43 11.86 -12.11
N ILE A 179 9.77 12.69 -13.10
CA ILE A 179 8.93 12.98 -14.28
C ILE A 179 8.92 11.80 -15.27
N GLU A 180 9.91 10.92 -15.20
CA GLU A 180 10.01 9.81 -16.15
C GLU A 180 8.98 8.71 -15.83
N VAL A 181 8.21 8.30 -16.84
CA VAL A 181 7.23 7.20 -16.76
C VAL A 181 7.89 5.90 -16.28
N ALA A 182 9.17 5.71 -16.57
CA ALA A 182 9.97 4.56 -16.14
C ALA A 182 10.54 4.68 -14.72
N SER A 183 10.33 5.78 -14.02
CA SER A 183 10.82 5.95 -12.65
C SER A 183 10.17 4.93 -11.72
N ARG A 184 11.02 4.23 -10.95
CA ARG A 184 10.60 3.24 -9.96
C ARG A 184 10.94 3.65 -8.53
N GLN A 185 11.29 4.92 -8.36
CA GLN A 185 11.68 5.50 -7.07
C GLN A 185 10.88 6.77 -6.86
N LEU A 186 10.40 6.95 -5.66
CA LEU A 186 9.69 8.13 -5.21
C LEU A 186 10.15 8.46 -3.80
N GLY A 187 10.77 9.62 -3.62
CA GLY A 187 10.98 10.25 -2.33
C GLY A 187 9.86 11.25 -2.09
N VAL A 188 9.28 11.23 -0.90
CA VAL A 188 8.31 12.22 -0.48
C VAL A 188 8.87 12.94 0.74
N PHE A 189 8.90 14.26 0.68
CA PHE A 189 9.30 15.10 1.79
C PHE A 189 8.08 15.86 2.28
N TYR A 190 7.75 15.73 3.55
CA TYR A 190 6.71 16.49 4.21
C TYR A 190 7.33 17.53 5.14
N CYS A 191 6.89 18.78 5.06
CA CYS A 191 7.33 19.84 5.94
C CYS A 191 6.62 19.73 7.29
N GLY A 192 7.34 19.34 8.34
CA GLY A 192 6.79 19.21 9.68
C GLY A 192 6.31 20.53 10.29
N ALA A 193 6.79 21.67 9.83
CA ALA A 193 6.33 22.98 10.28
C ALA A 193 4.82 23.20 10.03
N VAL A 194 4.23 22.52 9.04
CA VAL A 194 2.79 22.58 8.76
C VAL A 194 1.95 21.99 9.91
N ALA A 195 2.54 21.11 10.71
CA ALA A 195 1.89 20.46 11.84
C ALA A 195 2.59 20.74 13.18
N ASP A 196 3.31 21.85 13.29
CA ASP A 196 4.15 22.21 14.46
C ASP A 196 5.21 21.14 14.81
N LEU A 197 5.68 20.39 13.82
CA LEU A 197 6.67 19.32 14.00
C LEU A 197 7.96 19.58 13.21
N SER A 198 9.02 18.90 13.62
CA SER A 198 10.28 18.88 12.90
C SER A 198 10.12 18.24 11.51
N LEU A 199 11.02 18.57 10.57
CA LEU A 199 11.05 18.05 9.21
C LEU A 199 11.11 16.53 9.20
N ILE A 200 10.23 15.89 8.39
CA ILE A 200 10.21 14.45 8.18
C ILE A 200 10.70 14.16 6.77
N HIS A 201 11.70 13.34 6.65
CA HIS A 201 12.19 12.82 5.38
C HIS A 201 11.84 11.35 5.25
N ILE A 202 10.97 11.02 4.31
CA ILE A 202 10.61 9.64 3.99
C ILE A 202 11.23 9.30 2.63
N SER A 203 12.21 8.42 2.63
CA SER A 203 12.79 7.88 1.41
C SER A 203 12.62 6.37 1.40
N GLU A 204 12.09 5.83 0.31
CA GLU A 204 12.01 4.39 0.10
C GLU A 204 13.38 3.86 -0.36
N PRO A 205 14.01 2.90 0.35
CA PRO A 205 15.27 2.32 -0.08
C PRO A 205 15.02 1.22 -1.13
N THR A 206 14.70 1.59 -2.34
CA THR A 206 14.71 0.66 -3.48
C THR A 206 16.09 0.61 -4.13
N ARG A 207 17.15 0.44 -3.34
CA ARG A 207 18.48 0.21 -3.89
C ARG A 207 18.57 -1.23 -4.37
N ARG A 208 18.43 -1.45 -5.68
CA ARG A 208 18.99 -2.66 -6.30
C ARG A 208 20.48 -2.68 -5.99
N ARG A 209 20.94 -3.67 -5.22
CA ARG A 209 22.31 -4.11 -5.36
C ARG A 209 22.36 -4.79 -6.73
N GLY A 210 23.06 -4.15 -7.67
CA GLY A 210 23.42 -4.78 -8.91
C GLY A 210 24.23 -6.06 -8.62
N ILE A 211 23.98 -7.04 -9.40
CA ILE A 211 24.89 -8.12 -9.71
C ILE A 211 25.69 -7.65 -10.91
#